data_55609f142e7cb7695b78e763636c5e0c
#
_entry.id   55609f142e7cb7695b78e763636c5e0c
#
_cell.length_a   1.000
_cell.length_b   1.000
_cell.length_c   1.000
_cell.angle_alpha   90.00
_cell.angle_beta   90.00
_cell.angle_gamma   90.00
#
_symmetry.space_group_name_H-M   'P 1'
#
loop_
_entity.id
_entity.type
_entity.pdbx_description
1 polymer ?
#
loop_
_entity_poly.entity_id
_entity_poly.type
_entity_poly.pdbx_seq_one_letter_code
_entity_poly.pdbx_strand_id
1 'polypeptide(L)'
;PDLKERYGYGGFVHLEHHRTGCARMMRDDHFFREVGDNCWSPERRLEDCDRDGVTVQVLSTVPVMFSYWARPGDTDDLARLLNDDLAGSVAVNPGRFVGLGTLPMNAPDLAVQELTRCVRELGFAGVQIGSHVNGLNLDAPELFPVFQCAAELGAAVFVHPWDMLGAGRMEKYWLPWLVGMPAETAVAVCSILFGGVLERLPDLRIGFAHGGGSFPHTIGRIQHGFEVRPDLCAVDNQVGPREYLGRFYLDSLVHDQAALRYLVDLVGADRIALGSDYPFPLGEHAPGALIESLDDLAEEGRNRMLWGTAEEFLGLEPGRFLP
;
A
#
# COMPACT_ATOMS: atom_id res chain seq x y z
N PRO A 1 -16.39 7.85 15.64
CA PRO A 1 -16.96 9.20 15.79
C PRO A 1 -17.63 9.65 14.49
N ASP A 2 -18.62 10.55 14.58
CA ASP A 2 -19.16 11.24 13.41
C ASP A 2 -18.15 12.32 12.97
N LEU A 3 -17.45 12.06 11.88
CA LEU A 3 -16.39 12.94 11.39
C LEU A 3 -16.95 14.26 10.81
N LYS A 4 -18.16 14.22 10.24
CA LYS A 4 -18.84 15.43 9.75
C LYS A 4 -19.21 16.37 10.89
N GLU A 5 -19.71 15.82 12.00
CA GLU A 5 -19.98 16.61 13.21
C GLU A 5 -18.68 17.14 13.83
N ARG A 6 -17.65 16.27 13.91
CA ARG A 6 -16.35 16.60 14.50
C ARG A 6 -15.64 17.73 13.77
N TYR A 7 -15.62 17.72 12.45
CA TYR A 7 -14.86 18.71 11.66
C TYR A 7 -15.70 19.84 11.08
N GLY A 8 -17.04 19.71 11.12
CA GLY A 8 -17.95 20.75 10.63
C GLY A 8 -18.14 20.79 9.11
N TYR A 9 -17.72 19.77 8.39
CA TYR A 9 -17.94 19.62 6.93
C TYR A 9 -17.95 18.14 6.52
N GLY A 10 -18.57 17.83 5.36
CA GLY A 10 -18.74 16.46 4.86
C GLY A 10 -17.57 15.97 3.98
N GLY A 11 -17.79 14.84 3.32
CA GLY A 11 -16.83 14.17 2.43
C GLY A 11 -16.11 12.99 3.08
N PHE A 12 -16.22 12.83 4.39
CA PHE A 12 -15.62 11.71 5.11
C PHE A 12 -16.44 10.43 4.96
N VAL A 13 -15.75 9.32 4.97
CA VAL A 13 -16.39 7.99 4.97
C VAL A 13 -16.86 7.64 6.38
N HIS A 14 -18.05 7.05 6.48
CA HIS A 14 -18.60 6.50 7.71
C HIS A 14 -19.29 5.16 7.45
N LEU A 15 -19.53 4.39 8.51
CA LEU A 15 -20.23 3.10 8.44
C LEU A 15 -21.63 3.22 9.00
N GLU A 16 -22.63 2.82 8.21
CA GLU A 16 -24.01 2.63 8.63
C GLU A 16 -24.26 1.15 8.88
N HIS A 17 -24.28 0.74 10.14
CA HIS A 17 -24.62 -0.63 10.54
C HIS A 17 -26.11 -0.89 10.33
N HIS A 18 -26.46 -1.67 9.30
CA HIS A 18 -27.86 -1.94 8.93
C HIS A 18 -28.31 -3.37 9.22
N ARG A 19 -27.35 -4.29 9.44
CA ARG A 19 -27.59 -5.68 9.89
C ARG A 19 -26.37 -6.21 10.64
N THR A 20 -26.57 -7.27 11.43
CA THR A 20 -25.47 -7.93 12.16
C THR A 20 -24.38 -8.38 11.20
N GLY A 21 -23.12 -8.03 11.51
CA GLY A 21 -21.95 -8.42 10.72
C GLY A 21 -21.78 -7.64 9.39
N CYS A 22 -22.62 -6.64 9.09
CA CYS A 22 -22.52 -5.86 7.85
C CYS A 22 -22.77 -4.38 8.08
N ALA A 23 -22.06 -3.54 7.31
CA ALA A 23 -22.27 -2.10 7.28
C ALA A 23 -22.23 -1.59 5.83
N ARG A 24 -22.93 -0.51 5.59
CA ARG A 24 -22.76 0.30 4.38
C ARG A 24 -21.69 1.33 4.62
N MET A 25 -20.69 1.32 3.78
CA MET A 25 -19.70 2.41 3.74
C MET A 25 -20.30 3.54 2.93
N MET A 26 -20.50 4.69 3.57
CA MET A 26 -21.13 5.86 3.01
C MET A 26 -20.14 7.02 2.94
N ARG A 27 -20.27 7.87 1.92
CA ARG A 27 -19.60 9.18 1.86
C ARG A 27 -20.69 10.24 1.81
N ASP A 28 -20.90 10.94 2.89
CA ASP A 28 -22.12 11.72 3.14
C ASP A 28 -23.37 10.85 2.89
N ASP A 29 -24.30 11.26 2.04
CA ASP A 29 -25.50 10.50 1.69
C ASP A 29 -25.30 9.52 0.52
N HIS A 30 -24.06 9.36 0.02
CA HIS A 30 -23.77 8.50 -1.13
C HIS A 30 -23.25 7.14 -0.69
N PHE A 31 -23.92 6.08 -1.13
CA PHE A 31 -23.47 4.71 -0.95
C PHE A 31 -22.18 4.44 -1.74
N PHE A 32 -21.16 3.95 -1.06
CA PHE A 32 -19.87 3.58 -1.68
C PHE A 32 -19.78 2.06 -1.88
N ARG A 33 -19.93 1.29 -0.80
CA ARG A 33 -19.98 -0.20 -0.84
C ARG A 33 -20.55 -0.79 0.44
N GLU A 34 -20.94 -2.05 0.40
CA GLU A 34 -21.21 -2.85 1.60
C GLU A 34 -19.94 -3.54 2.05
N VAL A 35 -19.70 -3.62 3.35
CA VAL A 35 -18.54 -4.27 3.97
C VAL A 35 -18.98 -5.19 5.10
N GLY A 36 -18.24 -6.28 5.30
CA GLY A 36 -18.46 -7.22 6.40
C GLY A 36 -17.72 -6.79 7.67
N ASP A 37 -18.05 -7.47 8.78
CA ASP A 37 -17.42 -7.23 10.09
C ASP A 37 -15.92 -7.55 10.11
N ASN A 38 -15.43 -8.34 9.18
CA ASN A 38 -14.01 -8.55 8.95
C ASN A 38 -13.25 -7.28 8.52
N CYS A 39 -13.93 -6.17 8.22
CA CYS A 39 -13.28 -4.87 8.03
C CYS A 39 -12.93 -4.16 9.35
N TRP A 40 -13.58 -4.53 10.48
CA TRP A 40 -13.37 -3.84 11.77
C TRP A 40 -13.25 -4.76 12.99
N SER A 41 -13.58 -6.07 12.90
CA SER A 41 -13.42 -7.02 13.99
C SER A 41 -12.13 -7.83 13.86
N PRO A 42 -11.17 -7.68 14.79
CA PRO A 42 -9.98 -8.51 14.84
C PRO A 42 -10.29 -10.00 14.98
N GLU A 43 -11.31 -10.35 15.77
CA GLU A 43 -11.73 -11.74 16.00
C GLU A 43 -12.21 -12.37 14.70
N ARG A 44 -13.05 -11.65 13.95
CA ARG A 44 -13.54 -12.14 12.65
C ARG A 44 -12.41 -12.31 11.64
N ARG A 45 -11.42 -11.40 11.66
CA ARG A 45 -10.21 -11.54 10.83
C ARG A 45 -9.41 -12.80 11.18
N LEU A 46 -9.24 -13.10 12.47
CA LEU A 46 -8.56 -14.32 12.92
C LEU A 46 -9.27 -15.58 12.45
N GLU A 47 -10.62 -15.63 12.55
CA GLU A 47 -11.40 -16.75 12.02
C GLU A 47 -11.19 -16.96 10.52
N ASP A 48 -11.19 -15.86 9.74
CA ASP A 48 -10.93 -15.91 8.30
C ASP A 48 -9.46 -16.31 8.00
N CYS A 49 -8.50 -15.77 8.73
CA CYS A 49 -7.08 -16.17 8.62
C CYS A 49 -6.88 -17.66 8.92
N ASP A 50 -7.48 -18.17 9.99
CA ASP A 50 -7.36 -19.59 10.37
C ASP A 50 -8.01 -20.53 9.35
N ARG A 51 -9.14 -20.12 8.77
CA ARG A 51 -9.81 -20.85 7.70
C ARG A 51 -8.96 -20.91 6.43
N ASP A 52 -8.29 -19.81 6.09
CA ASP A 52 -7.56 -19.63 4.84
C ASP A 52 -6.05 -19.94 4.98
N GLY A 53 -5.60 -20.40 6.17
CA GLY A 53 -4.21 -20.78 6.44
C GLY A 53 -3.23 -19.61 6.53
N VAL A 54 -3.71 -18.40 6.80
CA VAL A 54 -2.90 -17.19 6.96
C VAL A 54 -2.37 -17.10 8.40
N THR A 55 -1.07 -17.25 8.58
CA THR A 55 -0.43 -17.19 9.90
C THR A 55 -0.39 -15.77 10.45
N VAL A 56 -0.01 -14.80 9.62
CA VAL A 56 0.12 -13.38 10.01
C VAL A 56 -0.54 -12.50 8.95
N GLN A 57 -1.28 -11.50 9.40
CA GLN A 57 -1.87 -10.50 8.52
C GLN A 57 -1.29 -9.11 8.82
N VAL A 58 -0.85 -8.42 7.78
CA VAL A 58 -0.45 -7.01 7.84
C VAL A 58 -1.68 -6.14 7.64
N LEU A 59 -2.00 -5.34 8.64
CA LEU A 59 -3.18 -4.48 8.65
C LEU A 59 -2.82 -3.06 8.24
N SER A 60 -3.66 -2.46 7.41
CA SER A 60 -3.57 -1.05 7.04
C SER A 60 -4.95 -0.44 6.82
N THR A 61 -5.03 0.88 6.83
CA THR A 61 -6.26 1.62 6.57
C THR A 61 -6.68 1.50 5.10
N VAL A 62 -7.98 1.30 4.83
CA VAL A 62 -8.49 1.34 3.46
C VAL A 62 -8.23 2.71 2.80
N PRO A 63 -7.72 2.79 1.57
CA PRO A 63 -7.22 4.03 0.96
C PRO A 63 -8.23 5.18 0.86
N VAL A 64 -9.53 4.89 0.79
CA VAL A 64 -10.58 5.92 0.81
C VAL A 64 -10.56 6.77 2.09
N MET A 65 -9.90 6.30 3.15
CA MET A 65 -9.75 7.00 4.43
C MET A 65 -8.49 7.88 4.49
N PHE A 66 -7.61 7.92 3.50
CA PHE A 66 -6.44 8.80 3.49
C PHE A 66 -6.82 10.29 3.63
N SER A 67 -7.92 10.68 3.01
CA SER A 67 -8.55 12.00 3.18
C SER A 67 -7.62 13.20 2.97
N TYR A 68 -6.62 13.11 2.06
CA TYR A 68 -5.66 14.19 1.80
C TYR A 68 -6.31 15.47 1.26
N TRP A 69 -7.55 15.40 0.78
CA TRP A 69 -8.37 16.52 0.37
C TRP A 69 -8.87 17.39 1.55
N ALA A 70 -8.84 16.86 2.79
CA ALA A 70 -9.32 17.54 3.98
C ALA A 70 -8.31 18.60 4.46
N ARG A 71 -8.71 19.43 5.42
CA ARG A 71 -7.79 20.40 6.03
C ARG A 71 -6.66 19.66 6.75
N PRO A 72 -5.40 20.15 6.68
CA PRO A 72 -4.23 19.47 7.23
C PRO A 72 -4.39 18.97 8.68
N GLY A 73 -4.89 19.81 9.59
CA GLY A 73 -5.11 19.44 10.98
C GLY A 73 -6.20 18.38 11.17
N ASP A 74 -7.23 18.37 10.32
CA ASP A 74 -8.29 17.36 10.37
C ASP A 74 -7.82 16.03 9.80
N THR A 75 -6.95 16.06 8.78
CA THR A 75 -6.30 14.85 8.25
C THR A 75 -5.37 14.22 9.30
N ASP A 76 -4.61 15.04 10.06
CA ASP A 76 -3.76 14.55 11.15
C ASP A 76 -4.59 13.92 12.27
N ASP A 77 -5.64 14.61 12.72
CA ASP A 77 -6.53 14.07 13.75
C ASP A 77 -7.20 12.75 13.32
N LEU A 78 -7.63 12.66 12.05
CA LEU A 78 -8.18 11.42 11.49
C LEU A 78 -7.12 10.32 11.41
N ALA A 79 -5.91 10.62 10.94
CA ALA A 79 -4.83 9.64 10.85
C ALA A 79 -4.51 9.06 12.24
N ARG A 80 -4.42 9.91 13.28
CA ARG A 80 -4.21 9.47 14.67
C ARG A 80 -5.34 8.57 15.18
N LEU A 81 -6.59 8.94 14.93
CA LEU A 81 -7.75 8.12 15.29
C LEU A 81 -7.69 6.72 14.65
N LEU A 82 -7.36 6.66 13.36
CA LEU A 82 -7.26 5.40 12.63
C LEU A 82 -6.07 4.56 13.12
N ASN A 83 -4.94 5.19 13.39
CA ASN A 83 -3.74 4.49 13.88
C ASN A 83 -3.93 3.97 15.31
N ASP A 84 -4.64 4.71 16.18
CA ASP A 84 -4.97 4.25 17.53
C ASP A 84 -5.92 3.05 17.51
N ASP A 85 -6.93 3.06 16.64
CA ASP A 85 -7.84 1.92 16.43
C ASP A 85 -7.09 0.70 15.88
N LEU A 86 -6.20 0.92 14.90
CA LEU A 86 -5.36 -0.13 14.33
C LEU A 86 -4.41 -0.73 15.39
N ALA A 87 -3.81 0.12 16.24
CA ALA A 87 -2.96 -0.33 17.33
C ALA A 87 -3.74 -1.19 18.34
N GLY A 88 -5.00 -0.81 18.65
CA GLY A 88 -5.93 -1.62 19.43
C GLY A 88 -6.16 -3.00 18.81
N SER A 89 -6.38 -3.04 17.49
CA SER A 89 -6.57 -4.29 16.75
C SER A 89 -5.34 -5.18 16.78
N VAL A 90 -4.13 -4.61 16.58
CA VAL A 90 -2.85 -5.35 16.67
C VAL A 90 -2.62 -5.89 18.09
N ALA A 91 -2.97 -5.10 19.12
CA ALA A 91 -2.80 -5.50 20.51
C ALA A 91 -3.67 -6.69 20.95
N VAL A 92 -4.79 -6.96 20.26
CA VAL A 92 -5.65 -8.14 20.51
C VAL A 92 -4.85 -9.43 20.28
N ASN A 93 -4.03 -9.49 19.23
CA ASN A 93 -3.18 -10.64 18.96
C ASN A 93 -1.87 -10.25 18.23
N PRO A 94 -0.86 -9.76 18.96
CA PRO A 94 0.40 -9.28 18.38
C PRO A 94 1.25 -10.36 17.72
N GLY A 95 0.92 -11.65 17.93
CA GLY A 95 1.50 -12.79 17.21
C GLY A 95 0.88 -13.07 15.85
N ARG A 96 -0.22 -12.40 15.53
CA ARG A 96 -1.00 -12.64 14.30
C ARG A 96 -1.20 -11.36 13.44
N PHE A 97 -0.96 -10.18 14.00
CA PHE A 97 -1.16 -8.91 13.34
C PHE A 97 0.10 -8.03 13.38
N VAL A 98 0.35 -7.36 12.25
CA VAL A 98 1.38 -6.32 12.10
C VAL A 98 0.69 -5.08 11.55
N GLY A 99 0.98 -3.90 12.09
CA GLY A 99 0.36 -2.64 11.66
C GLY A 99 1.21 -1.85 10.66
N LEU A 100 0.55 -1.28 9.65
CA LEU A 100 1.04 -0.17 8.85
C LEU A 100 0.12 1.03 9.08
N GLY A 101 0.67 2.11 9.64
CA GLY A 101 -0.08 3.32 9.94
C GLY A 101 -0.48 4.10 8.68
N THR A 102 -1.39 5.07 8.84
CA THR A 102 -1.71 6.06 7.81
C THR A 102 -1.18 7.42 8.21
N LEU A 103 -0.86 8.28 7.23
CA LEU A 103 -0.21 9.57 7.46
C LEU A 103 -1.02 10.72 6.87
N PRO A 104 -1.01 11.92 7.48
CA PRO A 104 -1.56 13.14 6.91
C PRO A 104 -0.61 13.72 5.84
N MET A 105 -0.46 13.04 4.68
CA MET A 105 0.52 13.39 3.65
C MET A 105 0.34 14.79 3.05
N ASN A 106 -0.86 15.38 3.15
CA ASN A 106 -1.13 16.77 2.80
C ASN A 106 -0.58 17.80 3.81
N ALA A 107 0.08 17.33 4.89
CA ALA A 107 0.79 18.11 5.89
C ALA A 107 2.10 17.40 6.26
N PRO A 108 3.16 17.48 5.43
CA PRO A 108 4.38 16.68 5.58
C PRO A 108 5.04 16.76 6.96
N ASP A 109 5.04 17.92 7.59
CA ASP A 109 5.58 18.10 8.96
C ASP A 109 4.81 17.28 10.01
N LEU A 110 3.48 17.23 9.88
CA LEU A 110 2.63 16.38 10.73
C LEU A 110 2.77 14.91 10.37
N ALA A 111 2.95 14.61 9.08
CA ALA A 111 3.19 13.24 8.62
C ALA A 111 4.49 12.66 9.20
N VAL A 112 5.57 13.44 9.28
CA VAL A 112 6.83 13.04 9.93
C VAL A 112 6.63 12.76 11.43
N GLN A 113 5.85 13.59 12.12
CA GLN A 113 5.54 13.38 13.54
C GLN A 113 4.71 12.11 13.74
N GLU A 114 3.68 11.90 12.94
CA GLU A 114 2.81 10.72 13.05
C GLU A 114 3.53 9.44 12.62
N LEU A 115 4.39 9.48 11.59
CA LEU A 115 5.26 8.36 11.23
C LEU A 115 6.15 7.96 12.42
N THR A 116 6.78 8.94 13.06
CA THR A 116 7.62 8.69 14.24
C THR A 116 6.81 8.06 15.37
N ARG A 117 5.59 8.53 15.61
CA ARG A 117 4.67 7.95 16.61
C ARG A 117 4.28 6.52 16.26
N CYS A 118 3.89 6.27 15.00
CA CYS A 118 3.53 4.93 14.52
C CYS A 118 4.62 3.91 14.82
N VAL A 119 5.88 4.25 14.50
CA VAL A 119 7.00 3.31 14.68
C VAL A 119 7.41 3.19 16.15
N ARG A 120 7.61 4.32 16.85
CA ARG A 120 8.23 4.31 18.18
C ARG A 120 7.27 4.08 19.34
N GLU A 121 6.01 4.50 19.20
CA GLU A 121 5.03 4.41 20.28
C GLU A 121 4.00 3.31 20.04
N LEU A 122 3.50 3.17 18.77
CA LEU A 122 2.51 2.16 18.43
C LEU A 122 3.13 0.82 17.99
N GLY A 123 4.45 0.78 17.74
CA GLY A 123 5.16 -0.45 17.36
C GLY A 123 4.83 -0.95 15.96
N PHE A 124 4.38 -0.07 15.06
CA PHE A 124 4.11 -0.42 13.67
C PHE A 124 5.39 -0.65 12.87
N ALA A 125 5.33 -1.54 11.89
CA ALA A 125 6.45 -1.85 11.01
C ALA A 125 6.72 -0.74 9.97
N GLY A 126 5.77 0.17 9.78
CA GLY A 126 5.84 1.25 8.83
C GLY A 126 4.48 1.88 8.58
N VAL A 127 4.28 2.36 7.36
CA VAL A 127 3.07 3.10 6.97
C VAL A 127 2.59 2.72 5.57
N GLN A 128 1.30 2.92 5.33
CA GLN A 128 0.70 2.91 4.01
C GLN A 128 0.33 4.33 3.58
N ILE A 129 0.71 4.72 2.39
CA ILE A 129 0.42 6.04 1.81
C ILE A 129 -0.25 5.92 0.44
N GLY A 130 -0.87 6.99 -0.01
CA GLY A 130 -1.43 7.08 -1.36
C GLY A 130 -0.37 7.21 -2.45
N SER A 131 -0.74 6.86 -3.68
CA SER A 131 0.10 7.00 -4.89
C SER A 131 0.43 8.45 -5.26
N HIS A 132 -0.32 9.39 -4.74
CA HIS A 132 -0.12 10.84 -4.88
C HIS A 132 -0.79 11.58 -3.72
N VAL A 133 -0.49 12.85 -3.56
CA VAL A 133 -1.10 13.73 -2.56
C VAL A 133 -1.77 14.89 -3.26
N ASN A 134 -3.09 14.80 -3.44
CA ASN A 134 -3.85 15.76 -4.25
C ASN A 134 -3.24 15.93 -5.65
N GLY A 135 -2.73 17.09 -6.00
CA GLY A 135 -2.06 17.35 -7.29
C GLY A 135 -0.55 17.08 -7.31
N LEU A 136 0.03 16.55 -6.22
CA LEU A 136 1.47 16.29 -6.11
C LEU A 136 1.76 14.80 -6.29
N ASN A 137 2.68 14.47 -7.21
CA ASN A 137 3.28 13.14 -7.28
C ASN A 137 4.28 12.93 -6.13
N LEU A 138 4.71 11.66 -5.93
CA LEU A 138 5.55 11.29 -4.79
C LEU A 138 7.00 11.84 -4.86
N ASP A 139 7.43 12.35 -6.01
CA ASP A 139 8.71 13.06 -6.18
C ASP A 139 8.70 14.52 -5.70
N ALA A 140 7.53 15.06 -5.35
CA ALA A 140 7.41 16.44 -4.91
C ALA A 140 8.35 16.71 -3.71
N PRO A 141 9.15 17.81 -3.78
CA PRO A 141 10.15 18.11 -2.75
C PRO A 141 9.57 18.23 -1.34
N GLU A 142 8.30 18.65 -1.23
CA GLU A 142 7.56 18.79 0.03
C GLU A 142 7.35 17.44 0.73
N LEU A 143 7.27 16.35 -0.03
CA LEU A 143 7.03 14.99 0.49
C LEU A 143 8.34 14.27 0.88
N PHE A 144 9.49 14.74 0.39
CA PHE A 144 10.77 14.09 0.63
C PHE A 144 11.13 13.90 2.11
N PRO A 145 10.86 14.86 3.04
CA PRO A 145 11.13 14.66 4.46
C PRO A 145 10.43 13.44 5.08
N VAL A 146 9.26 13.04 4.55
CA VAL A 146 8.54 11.84 5.02
C VAL A 146 9.31 10.59 4.65
N PHE A 147 9.79 10.49 3.41
CA PHE A 147 10.63 9.36 2.96
C PHE A 147 11.97 9.29 3.69
N GLN A 148 12.58 10.45 3.94
CA GLN A 148 13.81 10.54 4.72
C GLN A 148 13.58 10.03 6.14
N CYS A 149 12.54 10.47 6.81
CA CYS A 149 12.16 10.00 8.16
C CYS A 149 11.90 8.47 8.16
N ALA A 150 11.23 7.95 7.13
CA ALA A 150 10.98 6.51 7.01
C ALA A 150 12.30 5.72 6.89
N ALA A 151 13.24 6.18 6.07
CA ALA A 151 14.56 5.57 5.92
C ALA A 151 15.36 5.61 7.24
N GLU A 152 15.38 6.76 7.93
CA GLU A 152 16.07 6.93 9.22
C GLU A 152 15.49 6.05 10.35
N LEU A 153 14.18 5.82 10.33
CA LEU A 153 13.49 4.92 11.28
C LEU A 153 13.58 3.45 10.88
N GLY A 154 14.04 3.14 9.66
CA GLY A 154 13.94 1.81 9.08
C GLY A 154 12.50 1.35 8.91
N ALA A 155 11.57 2.28 8.67
CA ALA A 155 10.15 2.00 8.51
C ALA A 155 9.83 1.61 7.05
N ALA A 156 8.93 0.63 6.86
CA ALA A 156 8.41 0.31 5.54
C ALA A 156 7.43 1.38 5.07
N VAL A 157 7.49 1.72 3.77
CA VAL A 157 6.51 2.59 3.11
C VAL A 157 5.79 1.77 2.04
N PHE A 158 4.51 1.48 2.25
CA PHE A 158 3.67 0.79 1.27
C PHE A 158 2.82 1.79 0.51
N VAL A 159 2.98 1.86 -0.80
CA VAL A 159 2.26 2.79 -1.68
C VAL A 159 1.06 2.08 -2.28
N HIS A 160 -0.14 2.60 -1.99
CA HIS A 160 -1.39 2.07 -2.52
C HIS A 160 -2.07 3.10 -3.43
N PRO A 161 -2.56 2.71 -4.62
CA PRO A 161 -3.30 3.62 -5.50
C PRO A 161 -4.61 4.09 -4.89
N TRP A 162 -4.89 5.38 -5.07
CA TRP A 162 -6.14 6.01 -4.66
C TRP A 162 -6.47 7.16 -5.62
N ASP A 163 -7.74 7.62 -5.65
CA ASP A 163 -8.21 8.72 -6.51
C ASP A 163 -7.68 8.62 -7.95
N MET A 164 -7.99 7.48 -8.59
CA MET A 164 -7.37 7.01 -9.82
C MET A 164 -7.54 7.96 -11.00
N LEU A 165 -6.54 7.98 -11.88
CA LEU A 165 -6.53 8.73 -13.15
C LEU A 165 -7.78 8.45 -14.00
N GLY A 166 -8.23 9.47 -14.73
CA GLY A 166 -9.21 9.31 -15.81
C GLY A 166 -10.66 9.17 -15.37
N ALA A 167 -11.04 9.64 -14.19
CA ALA A 167 -12.37 9.53 -13.59
C ALA A 167 -13.52 9.77 -14.59
N GLY A 168 -13.52 10.86 -15.36
CA GLY A 168 -14.60 11.19 -16.30
C GLY A 168 -14.73 10.27 -17.54
N ARG A 169 -13.77 9.35 -17.76
CA ARG A 169 -13.79 8.39 -18.88
C ARG A 169 -13.96 6.94 -18.40
N MET A 170 -13.98 6.70 -17.09
CA MET A 170 -13.96 5.37 -16.49
C MET A 170 -15.23 5.05 -15.67
N GLU A 171 -16.33 5.75 -15.91
CA GLU A 171 -17.57 5.61 -15.12
C GLU A 171 -18.26 4.24 -15.24
N LYS A 172 -18.00 3.50 -16.34
CA LYS A 172 -18.60 2.19 -16.59
C LYS A 172 -17.59 1.07 -16.43
N TYR A 173 -18.11 -0.15 -16.26
CA TYR A 173 -17.33 -1.41 -16.27
C TYR A 173 -16.28 -1.52 -15.16
N TRP A 174 -16.45 -0.76 -14.09
CA TRP A 174 -15.52 -0.73 -12.97
C TRP A 174 -14.08 -0.34 -13.36
N LEU A 175 -13.93 0.39 -14.47
CA LEU A 175 -12.63 0.76 -15.05
C LEU A 175 -11.69 1.54 -14.12
N PRO A 176 -12.16 2.35 -13.13
CA PRO A 176 -11.23 2.96 -12.18
C PRO A 176 -10.39 1.91 -11.45
N TRP A 177 -10.97 0.77 -11.04
CA TRP A 177 -10.24 -0.32 -10.37
C TRP A 177 -9.49 -1.20 -11.35
N LEU A 178 -10.06 -1.52 -12.53
CA LEU A 178 -9.47 -2.46 -13.47
C LEU A 178 -8.33 -1.87 -14.31
N VAL A 179 -8.37 -0.57 -14.59
CA VAL A 179 -7.42 0.12 -15.48
C VAL A 179 -6.78 1.33 -14.81
N GLY A 180 -7.59 2.17 -14.14
CA GLY A 180 -7.11 3.37 -13.47
C GLY A 180 -6.12 3.06 -12.35
N MET A 181 -6.44 2.10 -11.51
CA MET A 181 -5.61 1.69 -10.37
C MET A 181 -4.21 1.19 -10.78
N PRO A 182 -4.05 0.26 -11.74
CA PRO A 182 -2.73 -0.11 -12.25
C PRO A 182 -1.96 1.04 -12.92
N ALA A 183 -2.64 1.95 -13.60
CA ALA A 183 -2.01 3.12 -14.21
C ALA A 183 -1.50 4.10 -13.15
N GLU A 184 -2.30 4.34 -12.11
CA GLU A 184 -1.96 5.21 -10.97
C GLU A 184 -0.71 4.70 -10.23
N THR A 185 -0.64 3.40 -9.95
CA THR A 185 0.54 2.78 -9.35
C THR A 185 1.78 2.98 -10.22
N ALA A 186 1.65 2.85 -11.56
CA ALA A 186 2.79 3.05 -12.45
C ALA A 186 3.30 4.51 -12.44
N VAL A 187 2.41 5.51 -12.32
CA VAL A 187 2.81 6.92 -12.14
C VAL A 187 3.57 7.09 -10.83
N ALA A 188 3.10 6.49 -9.73
CA ALA A 188 3.77 6.56 -8.44
C ALA A 188 5.19 5.94 -8.49
N VAL A 189 5.35 4.75 -9.09
CA VAL A 189 6.69 4.15 -9.29
C VAL A 189 7.58 5.08 -10.12
N CYS A 190 7.10 5.57 -11.26
CA CYS A 190 7.86 6.46 -12.12
C CYS A 190 8.29 7.75 -11.40
N SER A 191 7.40 8.36 -10.61
CA SER A 191 7.74 9.58 -9.87
C SER A 191 8.85 9.34 -8.84
N ILE A 192 8.81 8.24 -8.09
CA ILE A 192 9.87 7.85 -7.15
C ILE A 192 11.22 7.65 -7.88
N LEU A 193 11.20 6.96 -9.03
CA LEU A 193 12.43 6.65 -9.77
C LEU A 193 13.00 7.89 -10.47
N PHE A 194 12.19 8.61 -11.24
CA PHE A 194 12.64 9.80 -11.97
C PHE A 194 12.99 10.96 -11.06
N GLY A 195 12.27 11.15 -9.95
CA GLY A 195 12.58 12.14 -8.92
C GLY A 195 13.81 11.79 -8.07
N GLY A 196 14.45 10.62 -8.28
CA GLY A 196 15.67 10.21 -7.60
C GLY A 196 15.51 9.98 -6.10
N VAL A 197 14.31 9.63 -5.64
CA VAL A 197 14.06 9.36 -4.21
C VAL A 197 14.93 8.20 -3.73
N LEU A 198 14.95 7.07 -4.49
CA LEU A 198 15.79 5.91 -4.16
C LEU A 198 17.28 6.13 -4.34
N GLU A 199 17.69 7.11 -5.16
CA GLU A 199 19.10 7.49 -5.31
C GLU A 199 19.59 8.24 -4.07
N ARG A 200 18.75 9.14 -3.55
CA ARG A 200 19.03 9.92 -2.34
C ARG A 200 18.85 9.13 -1.04
N LEU A 201 17.98 8.12 -1.06
CA LEU A 201 17.62 7.29 0.09
C LEU A 201 17.78 5.79 -0.26
N PRO A 202 19.03 5.29 -0.37
CA PRO A 202 19.31 3.91 -0.78
C PRO A 202 18.76 2.85 0.20
N ASP A 203 18.57 3.21 1.46
CA ASP A 203 18.05 2.31 2.51
C ASP A 203 16.53 2.40 2.70
N LEU A 204 15.83 3.20 1.90
CA LEU A 204 14.38 3.31 1.97
C LEU A 204 13.72 2.00 1.53
N ARG A 205 12.96 1.41 2.45
CA ARG A 205 12.11 0.24 2.14
C ARG A 205 10.75 0.71 1.64
N ILE A 206 10.59 0.75 0.31
CA ILE A 206 9.35 1.13 -0.35
C ILE A 206 8.79 -0.03 -1.17
N GLY A 207 7.49 -0.25 -1.06
CA GLY A 207 6.75 -1.28 -1.80
C GLY A 207 5.53 -0.70 -2.48
N PHE A 208 5.12 -1.30 -3.60
CA PHE A 208 3.99 -0.85 -4.41
C PHE A 208 2.95 -1.96 -4.56
N ALA A 209 1.70 -1.61 -4.34
CA ALA A 209 0.58 -2.53 -4.40
C ALA A 209 0.32 -3.06 -5.83
N HIS A 210 -0.37 -4.20 -5.89
CA HIS A 210 -0.88 -4.84 -7.11
C HIS A 210 0.22 -5.10 -8.15
N GLY A 211 1.31 -5.74 -7.69
CA GLY A 211 2.45 -6.07 -8.53
C GLY A 211 3.14 -4.87 -9.18
N GLY A 212 3.01 -3.66 -8.60
CA GLY A 212 3.50 -2.42 -9.18
C GLY A 212 2.64 -1.89 -10.34
N GLY A 213 1.41 -2.37 -10.45
CA GLY A 213 0.44 -1.93 -11.45
C GLY A 213 0.88 -2.23 -12.88
N SER A 214 0.79 -1.25 -13.77
CA SER A 214 1.23 -1.40 -15.16
C SER A 214 2.72 -1.10 -15.37
N PHE A 215 3.47 -0.67 -14.34
CA PHE A 215 4.89 -0.33 -14.45
C PHE A 215 5.75 -1.50 -14.98
N PRO A 216 5.68 -2.72 -14.43
CA PRO A 216 6.51 -3.83 -14.90
C PRO A 216 6.32 -4.14 -16.39
N HIS A 217 5.08 -4.08 -16.87
CA HIS A 217 4.75 -4.36 -18.27
C HIS A 217 5.15 -3.23 -19.24
N THR A 218 5.34 -2.03 -18.72
CA THR A 218 5.73 -0.84 -19.49
C THR A 218 7.18 -0.42 -19.30
N ILE A 219 7.96 -1.11 -18.46
CA ILE A 219 9.35 -0.74 -18.14
C ILE A 219 10.24 -0.60 -19.39
N GLY A 220 10.03 -1.42 -20.42
CA GLY A 220 10.76 -1.29 -21.67
C GLY A 220 10.51 0.03 -22.39
N ARG A 221 9.25 0.51 -22.40
CA ARG A 221 8.88 1.81 -22.95
C ARG A 221 9.44 2.95 -22.10
N ILE A 222 9.37 2.82 -20.78
CA ILE A 222 9.83 3.82 -19.81
C ILE A 222 11.36 3.99 -19.95
N GLN A 223 12.11 2.89 -19.98
CA GLN A 223 13.56 2.91 -20.19
C GLN A 223 13.95 3.53 -21.54
N HIS A 224 13.27 3.12 -22.62
CA HIS A 224 13.53 3.68 -23.94
C HIS A 224 13.24 5.19 -23.97
N GLY A 225 12.16 5.65 -23.36
CA GLY A 225 11.85 7.07 -23.20
C GLY A 225 12.97 7.83 -22.49
N PHE A 226 13.50 7.28 -21.40
CA PHE A 226 14.63 7.83 -20.66
C PHE A 226 15.88 8.00 -21.56
N GLU A 227 16.18 7.01 -22.41
CA GLU A 227 17.36 7.00 -23.30
C GLU A 227 17.21 8.00 -24.47
N VAL A 228 16.03 8.12 -25.07
CA VAL A 228 15.83 8.95 -26.29
C VAL A 228 15.39 10.39 -25.98
N ARG A 229 14.90 10.65 -24.78
CA ARG A 229 14.47 11.97 -24.33
C ARG A 229 15.03 12.28 -22.92
N PRO A 230 16.37 12.21 -22.72
CA PRO A 230 16.97 12.55 -21.43
C PRO A 230 16.69 13.99 -21.02
N ASP A 231 16.48 14.89 -21.98
CA ASP A 231 16.05 16.27 -21.76
C ASP A 231 14.71 16.41 -21.04
N LEU A 232 13.86 15.37 -21.08
CA LEU A 232 12.56 15.32 -20.38
C LEU A 232 12.53 14.32 -19.22
N CYS A 233 13.28 13.24 -19.31
CA CYS A 233 13.16 12.11 -18.38
C CYS A 233 14.30 12.07 -17.35
N ALA A 234 15.51 12.54 -17.71
CA ALA A 234 16.67 12.55 -16.83
C ALA A 234 16.91 13.95 -16.21
N VAL A 235 15.83 14.62 -15.78
CA VAL A 235 15.89 15.99 -15.24
C VAL A 235 16.41 15.98 -13.82
N ASP A 236 15.81 15.18 -12.94
CA ASP A 236 16.15 15.14 -11.52
C ASP A 236 17.02 13.92 -11.16
N ASN A 237 17.03 12.91 -12.01
CA ASN A 237 17.80 11.68 -11.82
C ASN A 237 18.44 11.21 -13.14
N GLN A 238 19.74 10.98 -13.10
CA GLN A 238 20.54 10.53 -14.27
C GLN A 238 20.64 9.00 -14.35
N VAL A 239 20.11 8.26 -13.38
CA VAL A 239 20.12 6.79 -13.33
C VAL A 239 18.87 6.25 -13.99
N GLY A 240 19.04 5.33 -14.95
CA GLY A 240 17.95 4.77 -15.73
C GLY A 240 17.00 3.93 -14.89
N PRO A 241 15.69 3.89 -15.22
CA PRO A 241 14.68 3.19 -14.41
C PRO A 241 14.97 1.69 -14.20
N ARG A 242 15.61 1.02 -15.13
CA ARG A 242 15.97 -0.42 -15.00
C ARG A 242 17.00 -0.71 -13.93
N GLU A 243 17.84 0.26 -13.58
CA GLU A 243 18.87 0.12 -12.53
C GLU A 243 18.26 0.00 -11.12
N TYR A 244 16.97 0.33 -11.00
CA TYR A 244 16.22 0.23 -9.74
C TYR A 244 15.42 -1.08 -9.60
N LEU A 245 15.39 -1.92 -10.63
CA LEU A 245 14.76 -3.23 -10.51
C LEU A 245 15.47 -4.04 -9.41
N GLY A 246 14.68 -4.58 -8.47
CA GLY A 246 15.22 -5.24 -7.27
C GLY A 246 15.57 -4.30 -6.10
N ARG A 247 15.34 -2.97 -6.20
CA ARG A 247 15.56 -2.00 -5.11
C ARG A 247 14.28 -1.55 -4.41
N PHE A 248 13.13 -1.96 -4.90
CA PHE A 248 11.81 -1.74 -4.29
C PHE A 248 11.05 -3.05 -4.24
N TYR A 249 9.98 -3.09 -3.48
CA TYR A 249 9.16 -4.28 -3.29
C TYR A 249 7.84 -4.16 -4.06
N LEU A 250 7.29 -5.30 -4.43
CA LEU A 250 5.96 -5.45 -5.02
C LEU A 250 5.16 -6.45 -4.19
N ASP A 251 3.85 -6.47 -4.37
CA ASP A 251 3.06 -7.59 -3.89
C ASP A 251 2.72 -8.59 -5.03
N SER A 252 2.20 -9.75 -4.64
CA SER A 252 1.85 -10.83 -5.56
C SER A 252 0.43 -10.73 -6.15
N LEU A 253 -0.30 -9.64 -5.85
CA LEU A 253 -1.71 -9.52 -6.21
C LEU A 253 -1.89 -9.14 -7.68
N VAL A 254 -1.73 -10.11 -8.58
CA VAL A 254 -1.81 -9.92 -10.03
C VAL A 254 -2.81 -10.86 -10.72
N HIS A 255 -3.43 -11.79 -9.98
CA HIS A 255 -4.51 -12.70 -10.41
C HIS A 255 -4.19 -13.60 -11.62
N ASP A 256 -2.94 -13.65 -12.07
CA ASP A 256 -2.53 -14.43 -13.25
C ASP A 256 -1.14 -15.03 -13.05
N GLN A 257 -1.02 -16.34 -13.29
CA GLN A 257 0.22 -17.09 -13.10
C GLN A 257 1.36 -16.60 -14.03
N ALA A 258 1.04 -16.29 -15.29
CA ALA A 258 2.05 -15.79 -16.22
C ALA A 258 2.52 -14.38 -15.88
N ALA A 259 1.60 -13.53 -15.37
CA ALA A 259 1.96 -12.20 -14.86
C ALA A 259 2.87 -12.30 -13.63
N LEU A 260 2.54 -13.16 -12.66
CA LEU A 260 3.38 -13.34 -11.47
C LEU A 260 4.77 -13.89 -11.83
N ARG A 261 4.84 -14.85 -12.74
CA ARG A 261 6.12 -15.38 -13.26
C ARG A 261 6.96 -14.29 -13.90
N TYR A 262 6.33 -13.44 -14.73
CA TYR A 262 7.01 -12.30 -15.34
C TYR A 262 7.57 -11.34 -14.28
N LEU A 263 6.86 -11.08 -13.18
CA LEU A 263 7.37 -10.27 -12.09
C LEU A 263 8.59 -10.93 -11.42
N VAL A 264 8.52 -12.24 -11.15
CA VAL A 264 9.65 -12.98 -10.57
C VAL A 264 10.89 -12.88 -11.46
N ASP A 265 10.73 -13.03 -12.78
CA ASP A 265 11.83 -12.92 -13.75
C ASP A 265 12.38 -11.48 -13.82
N LEU A 266 11.54 -10.47 -13.56
CA LEU A 266 11.90 -9.06 -13.69
C LEU A 266 12.60 -8.51 -12.44
N VAL A 267 12.09 -8.80 -11.25
CA VAL A 267 12.58 -8.18 -10.00
C VAL A 267 13.14 -9.17 -8.98
N GLY A 268 12.92 -10.48 -9.17
CA GLY A 268 13.30 -11.53 -8.23
C GLY A 268 12.18 -11.86 -7.22
N ALA A 269 12.14 -13.13 -6.79
CA ALA A 269 11.19 -13.60 -5.79
C ALA A 269 11.39 -12.91 -4.42
N ASP A 270 12.60 -12.47 -4.13
CA ASP A 270 12.99 -11.73 -2.91
C ASP A 270 12.54 -10.27 -2.91
N ARG A 271 11.83 -9.82 -3.95
CA ARG A 271 11.22 -8.48 -4.04
C ARG A 271 9.71 -8.52 -4.17
N ILE A 272 9.11 -9.71 -4.08
CA ILE A 272 7.66 -9.89 -4.17
C ILE A 272 7.16 -10.47 -2.86
N ALA A 273 6.30 -9.74 -2.15
CA ALA A 273 5.65 -10.19 -0.93
C ALA A 273 4.22 -10.67 -1.22
N LEU A 274 3.71 -11.61 -0.43
CA LEU A 274 2.31 -12.01 -0.50
C LEU A 274 1.40 -10.82 -0.21
N GLY A 275 0.57 -10.43 -1.19
CA GLY A 275 -0.51 -9.46 -1.06
C GLY A 275 -1.87 -10.12 -1.24
N SER A 276 -2.87 -9.72 -0.47
CA SER A 276 -4.20 -10.32 -0.53
C SER A 276 -5.34 -9.34 -0.82
N ASP A 277 -5.16 -8.05 -0.59
CA ASP A 277 -6.23 -7.02 -0.65
C ASP A 277 -7.51 -7.41 0.13
N TYR A 278 -7.32 -8.30 1.12
CA TYR A 278 -8.40 -8.80 1.97
C TYR A 278 -9.02 -7.64 2.80
N PRO A 279 -10.33 -7.53 2.92
CA PRO A 279 -11.37 -8.47 2.47
C PRO A 279 -12.14 -7.99 1.22
N PHE A 280 -11.50 -7.29 0.31
CA PHE A 280 -12.17 -6.64 -0.82
C PHE A 280 -12.35 -7.56 -2.04
N PRO A 281 -13.33 -7.24 -2.94
CA PRO A 281 -13.69 -8.15 -4.04
C PRO A 281 -12.59 -8.44 -5.06
N LEU A 282 -11.60 -7.54 -5.22
CA LEU A 282 -10.41 -7.77 -6.05
C LEU A 282 -9.26 -8.43 -5.28
N GLY A 283 -9.48 -8.81 -4.02
CA GLY A 283 -8.50 -9.55 -3.24
C GLY A 283 -8.40 -11.03 -3.63
N GLU A 284 -7.36 -11.70 -3.14
CA GLU A 284 -7.25 -13.16 -3.24
C GLU A 284 -8.17 -13.85 -2.22
N HIS A 285 -9.01 -14.77 -2.71
CA HIS A 285 -9.87 -15.60 -1.86
C HIS A 285 -9.12 -16.74 -1.16
N ALA A 286 -7.97 -17.13 -1.70
CA ALA A 286 -7.07 -18.13 -1.13
C ALA A 286 -5.65 -17.53 -1.15
N PRO A 287 -5.28 -16.72 -0.15
CA PRO A 287 -3.99 -16.04 -0.12
C PRO A 287 -2.83 -17.01 -0.23
N GLY A 288 -1.92 -16.75 -1.19
CA GLY A 288 -0.77 -17.61 -1.47
C GLY A 288 -0.98 -18.67 -2.54
N ALA A 289 -2.22 -19.03 -2.88
CA ALA A 289 -2.49 -20.07 -3.88
C ALA A 289 -1.86 -19.77 -5.25
N LEU A 290 -1.83 -18.50 -5.65
CA LEU A 290 -1.19 -18.10 -6.91
C LEU A 290 0.32 -18.33 -6.84
N ILE A 291 0.99 -18.03 -5.73
CA ILE A 291 2.42 -18.28 -5.53
C ILE A 291 2.70 -19.78 -5.55
N GLU A 292 1.90 -20.57 -4.84
CA GLU A 292 2.03 -22.04 -4.78
C GLU A 292 1.82 -22.70 -6.14
N SER A 293 1.04 -22.09 -7.04
CA SER A 293 0.80 -22.58 -8.39
C SER A 293 2.00 -22.45 -9.33
N LEU A 294 3.08 -21.76 -8.93
CA LEU A 294 4.32 -21.65 -9.70
C LEU A 294 5.19 -22.91 -9.53
N ASP A 295 4.82 -24.00 -10.22
CA ASP A 295 5.44 -25.33 -10.06
C ASP A 295 6.95 -25.36 -10.38
N ASP A 296 7.44 -24.47 -11.27
CA ASP A 296 8.84 -24.36 -11.67
C ASP A 296 9.66 -23.41 -10.79
N LEU A 297 9.04 -22.71 -9.85
CA LEU A 297 9.76 -21.90 -8.86
C LEU A 297 10.28 -22.80 -7.74
N ALA A 298 11.56 -22.67 -7.41
CA ALA A 298 12.16 -23.41 -6.30
C ALA A 298 11.42 -23.11 -4.98
N GLU A 299 11.39 -24.08 -4.06
CA GLU A 299 10.74 -23.94 -2.75
C GLU A 299 11.24 -22.70 -1.98
N GLU A 300 12.54 -22.42 -2.04
CA GLU A 300 13.14 -21.23 -1.44
C GLU A 300 12.50 -19.93 -1.97
N GLY A 301 12.31 -19.83 -3.29
CA GLY A 301 11.66 -18.68 -3.93
C GLY A 301 10.19 -18.55 -3.52
N ARG A 302 9.43 -19.66 -3.44
CA ARG A 302 8.06 -19.66 -2.95
C ARG A 302 7.99 -19.19 -1.49
N ASN A 303 8.85 -19.71 -0.63
CA ASN A 303 8.93 -19.33 0.76
C ASN A 303 9.29 -17.85 0.93
N ARG A 304 10.23 -17.34 0.11
CA ARG A 304 10.53 -15.90 0.08
C ARG A 304 9.27 -15.08 -0.21
N MET A 305 8.48 -15.44 -1.21
CA MET A 305 7.27 -14.70 -1.58
C MET A 305 6.15 -14.85 -0.53
N LEU A 306 5.99 -16.05 0.07
CA LEU A 306 4.91 -16.31 1.03
C LEU A 306 5.09 -15.58 2.37
N TRP A 307 6.36 -15.39 2.85
CA TRP A 307 6.63 -14.69 4.12
C TRP A 307 7.97 -13.93 4.15
N GLY A 308 9.08 -14.51 3.64
CA GLY A 308 10.42 -13.97 3.87
C GLY A 308 10.62 -12.55 3.31
N THR A 309 10.05 -12.25 2.15
CA THR A 309 10.09 -10.90 1.56
C THR A 309 9.29 -9.90 2.40
N ALA A 310 8.15 -10.31 2.94
CA ALA A 310 7.36 -9.45 3.83
C ALA A 310 8.12 -9.16 5.14
N GLU A 311 8.79 -10.15 5.75
CA GLU A 311 9.64 -9.94 6.92
C GLU A 311 10.76 -8.92 6.63
N GLU A 312 11.45 -9.06 5.49
CA GLU A 312 12.52 -8.14 5.07
C GLU A 312 11.98 -6.73 4.81
N PHE A 313 10.91 -6.60 4.01
CA PHE A 313 10.28 -5.33 3.71
C PHE A 313 9.85 -4.59 4.98
N LEU A 314 9.23 -5.30 5.91
CA LEU A 314 8.70 -4.75 7.15
C LEU A 314 9.79 -4.57 8.23
N GLY A 315 11.01 -5.08 8.01
CA GLY A 315 12.10 -5.05 8.99
C GLY A 315 11.83 -5.86 10.25
N LEU A 316 11.12 -6.94 10.09
CA LEU A 316 10.82 -7.87 11.17
C LEU A 316 12.00 -8.85 11.38
N GLU A 317 12.17 -9.35 12.60
CA GLU A 317 13.15 -10.40 12.87
C GLU A 317 12.78 -11.65 12.05
N PRO A 318 13.74 -12.20 11.28
CA PRO A 318 13.48 -13.39 10.48
C PRO A 318 12.94 -14.55 11.31
N GLY A 319 11.85 -15.14 10.86
CA GLY A 319 11.23 -16.27 11.55
C GLY A 319 10.45 -15.91 12.82
N ARG A 320 10.21 -14.63 13.10
CA ARG A 320 9.45 -14.17 14.27
C ARG A 320 8.08 -14.85 14.40
N PHE A 321 7.46 -15.20 13.30
CA PHE A 321 6.12 -15.76 13.25
C PHE A 321 6.08 -17.22 12.78
N LEU A 322 7.23 -17.84 12.55
CA LEU A 322 7.29 -19.27 12.25
C LEU A 322 6.96 -20.08 13.51
N PRO A 323 6.20 -21.19 13.38
CA PRO A 323 5.83 -22.03 14.50
C PRO A 323 7.02 -22.74 15.16
#